data_0d4a3df6d3f6bf12313baa0361a3e126
#
_entry.id   0d4a3df6d3f6bf12313baa0361a3e126
#
_cell.length_a   1.000
_cell.length_b   1.000
_cell.length_c   1.000
_cell.angle_alpha   90.00
_cell.angle_beta   90.00
_cell.angle_gamma   90.00
#
_symmetry.space_group_name_H-M   'P 1'
#
loop_
_entity.id
_entity.type
_entity.pdbx_description
1 polymer ?
#
loop_
_entity_poly.entity_id
_entity_poly.type
_entity_poly.pdbx_seq_one_letter_code
_entity_poly.pdbx_strand_id
1 'polypeptide(L)'
;MRKLILLILIIIFSCSQKTNEIDSIEIMSYYYNLNDSQTEFKTEPVTYSIIDGNGNVETLQKTPFSKNEYLKFKSTVDRKIIDKISLNSQNKSEKFYNEKPKNPIVEISCGPIIRIKIKYKNQKEITFNFSDFKTNSKHKDFIELQNLIKNNYAEKKFNKIKNSAELEKKLKDFEKYSMNKDTLELPFPPMPMPNKNPIKFTK
;
A
#
# COMPACT_ATOMS: atom_id res chain seq x y z
N MET A 1 17.79 13.53 -49.01
CA MET A 1 17.04 14.28 -48.02
C MET A 1 15.81 13.54 -47.49
N ARG A 2 14.87 13.03 -48.32
CA ARG A 2 13.65 12.30 -47.84
C ARG A 2 13.96 11.11 -46.91
N LYS A 3 15.00 10.29 -47.15
CA LYS A 3 15.37 9.15 -46.31
C LYS A 3 15.92 9.57 -44.93
N LEU A 4 16.60 10.71 -44.84
CA LEU A 4 17.15 11.25 -43.59
C LEU A 4 16.01 11.76 -42.69
N ILE A 5 14.97 12.42 -43.25
CA ILE A 5 13.82 12.90 -42.53
C ILE A 5 13.00 11.73 -41.95
N LEU A 6 12.89 10.61 -42.68
CA LEU A 6 12.19 9.42 -42.21
C LEU A 6 12.92 8.77 -41.03
N LEU A 7 14.27 8.75 -41.06
CA LEU A 7 15.09 8.22 -39.98
C LEU A 7 14.95 9.07 -38.68
N ILE A 8 14.94 10.39 -38.83
CA ILE A 8 14.76 11.31 -37.72
C ILE A 8 13.36 11.17 -37.09
N LEU A 9 12.31 11.01 -37.92
CA LEU A 9 10.95 10.74 -37.46
C LEU A 9 10.86 9.43 -36.64
N ILE A 10 11.51 8.34 -37.09
CA ILE A 10 11.52 7.07 -36.38
C ILE A 10 12.21 7.21 -35.02
N ILE A 11 13.31 7.98 -34.93
CA ILE A 11 14.03 8.22 -33.67
C ILE A 11 13.17 9.04 -32.70
N ILE A 12 12.44 10.05 -33.18
CA ILE A 12 11.56 10.88 -32.34
C ILE A 12 10.36 10.06 -31.81
N PHE A 13 9.78 9.19 -32.63
CA PHE A 13 8.69 8.31 -32.18
C PHE A 13 9.16 7.19 -31.25
N SER A 14 10.40 6.72 -31.36
CA SER A 14 10.98 5.72 -30.47
C SER A 14 11.24 6.27 -29.04
N CYS A 15 11.43 7.57 -28.89
CA CYS A 15 11.75 8.19 -27.61
C CYS A 15 10.51 8.47 -26.71
N SER A 16 9.29 8.40 -27.26
CA SER A 16 8.08 8.82 -26.51
C SER A 16 7.38 7.71 -25.71
N GLN A 17 7.77 6.45 -25.86
CA GLN A 17 7.08 5.32 -25.19
C GLN A 17 7.66 4.90 -23.82
N LYS A 18 8.80 5.46 -23.39
CA LYS A 18 9.45 5.03 -22.13
C LYS A 18 8.94 5.66 -20.84
N THR A 19 7.94 6.54 -20.90
CA THR A 19 7.64 7.44 -19.78
C THR A 19 6.75 6.88 -18.69
N ASN A 20 6.13 5.72 -18.88
CA ASN A 20 5.09 5.23 -17.97
C ASN A 20 5.34 3.83 -17.37
N GLU A 21 6.56 3.29 -17.54
CA GLU A 21 6.89 2.02 -16.89
C GLU A 21 6.99 2.21 -15.38
N ILE A 22 6.46 1.24 -14.64
CA ILE A 22 6.58 1.19 -13.19
C ILE A 22 8.03 0.83 -12.83
N ASP A 23 8.62 1.64 -11.95
CA ASP A 23 9.90 1.37 -11.29
C ASP A 23 9.67 0.46 -10.08
N SER A 24 8.73 0.86 -9.21
CA SER A 24 8.35 0.07 -8.04
C SER A 24 6.92 0.35 -7.60
N ILE A 25 6.34 -0.63 -6.90
CA ILE A 25 5.09 -0.51 -6.16
C ILE A 25 5.37 -0.84 -4.70
N GLU A 26 4.99 0.04 -3.80
CA GLU A 26 5.02 -0.20 -2.37
C GLU A 26 3.60 -0.42 -1.87
N ILE A 27 3.38 -1.48 -1.09
CA ILE A 27 2.09 -1.84 -0.51
C ILE A 27 2.26 -1.97 0.99
N MET A 28 1.51 -1.20 1.77
CA MET A 28 1.44 -1.32 3.22
C MET A 28 0.01 -1.64 3.64
N SER A 29 -0.14 -2.70 4.43
CA SER A 29 -1.38 -3.01 5.13
C SER A 29 -1.21 -2.69 6.61
N TYR A 30 -2.11 -1.93 7.21
CA TYR A 30 -1.98 -1.44 8.57
C TYR A 30 -3.34 -1.22 9.22
N TYR A 31 -3.32 -1.16 10.56
CA TYR A 31 -4.46 -0.75 11.37
C TYR A 31 -4.17 0.59 12.04
N TYR A 32 -5.23 1.28 12.43
CA TYR A 32 -5.14 2.34 13.42
C TYR A 32 -5.47 1.78 14.80
N ASN A 33 -4.52 1.87 15.70
CA ASN A 33 -4.70 1.53 17.10
C ASN A 33 -4.58 2.78 17.96
N LEU A 34 -5.36 2.84 19.03
CA LEU A 34 -5.18 3.88 20.04
C LEU A 34 -3.84 3.68 20.75
N ASN A 35 -3.17 4.79 21.06
CA ASN A 35 -2.00 4.74 21.95
C ASN A 35 -2.41 4.28 23.37
N ASP A 36 -1.43 4.02 24.23
CA ASP A 36 -1.67 3.54 25.59
C ASP A 36 -2.50 4.54 26.43
N SER A 37 -2.43 5.85 26.15
CA SER A 37 -3.24 6.89 26.78
C SER A 37 -4.63 7.05 26.17
N GLN A 38 -4.97 6.33 25.12
CA GLN A 38 -6.21 6.40 24.35
C GLN A 38 -6.54 7.79 23.78
N THR A 39 -5.53 8.62 23.58
CA THR A 39 -5.68 10.01 23.12
C THR A 39 -5.40 10.19 21.64
N GLU A 40 -4.59 9.31 21.05
CA GLU A 40 -4.15 9.43 19.67
C GLU A 40 -4.16 8.10 18.95
N PHE A 41 -4.44 8.14 17.65
CA PHE A 41 -4.30 6.97 16.80
C PHE A 41 -2.87 6.81 16.31
N LYS A 42 -2.36 5.59 16.40
CA LYS A 42 -1.09 5.17 15.81
C LYS A 42 -1.35 4.18 14.68
N THR A 43 -0.56 4.28 13.63
CA THR A 43 -0.53 3.25 12.60
C THR A 43 0.23 2.03 13.09
N GLU A 44 -0.35 0.86 12.90
CA GLU A 44 0.30 -0.42 13.20
C GLU A 44 0.41 -1.24 11.91
N PRO A 45 1.60 -1.27 11.27
CA PRO A 45 1.82 -2.05 10.07
C PRO A 45 1.68 -3.54 10.32
N VAL A 46 0.96 -4.21 9.43
CA VAL A 46 0.80 -5.66 9.41
C VAL A 46 1.70 -6.28 8.34
N THR A 47 1.67 -5.69 7.14
CA THR A 47 2.53 -6.10 6.04
C THR A 47 3.08 -4.87 5.34
N TYR A 48 4.31 -4.99 4.86
CA TYR A 48 4.91 -4.04 3.95
C TYR A 48 5.63 -4.78 2.84
N SER A 49 5.31 -4.49 1.61
CA SER A 49 5.90 -5.14 0.43
C SER A 49 6.40 -4.11 -0.55
N ILE A 50 7.56 -4.37 -1.13
CA ILE A 50 8.10 -3.62 -2.26
C ILE A 50 8.17 -4.58 -3.44
N ILE A 51 7.61 -4.17 -4.56
CA ILE A 51 7.59 -4.92 -5.80
C ILE A 51 8.32 -4.09 -6.85
N ASP A 52 9.35 -4.65 -7.49
CA ASP A 52 10.01 -3.99 -8.61
C ASP A 52 9.25 -4.16 -9.94
N GLY A 53 9.68 -3.44 -10.97
CA GLY A 53 9.07 -3.51 -12.30
C GLY A 53 9.19 -4.88 -13.00
N ASN A 54 9.99 -5.81 -12.46
CA ASN A 54 10.14 -7.18 -12.94
C ASN A 54 9.27 -8.19 -12.20
N GLY A 55 8.58 -7.76 -11.12
CA GLY A 55 7.75 -8.62 -10.29
C GLY A 55 8.49 -9.30 -9.14
N ASN A 56 9.73 -8.91 -8.84
CA ASN A 56 10.39 -9.35 -7.61
C ASN A 56 9.77 -8.64 -6.41
N VAL A 57 9.48 -9.39 -5.37
CA VAL A 57 8.78 -8.92 -4.17
C VAL A 57 9.65 -9.11 -2.94
N GLU A 58 9.82 -8.06 -2.15
CA GLU A 58 10.38 -8.14 -0.80
C GLU A 58 9.28 -7.77 0.20
N THR A 59 9.07 -8.61 1.21
CA THR A 59 7.97 -8.43 2.17
C THR A 59 8.46 -8.51 3.61
N LEU A 60 7.94 -7.59 4.45
CA LEU A 60 7.88 -7.68 5.89
C LEU A 60 6.46 -8.07 6.29
N GLN A 61 6.33 -9.18 7.00
CA GLN A 61 5.05 -9.67 7.55
C GLN A 61 5.16 -9.68 9.07
N LYS A 62 4.30 -8.94 9.76
CA LYS A 62 4.28 -8.95 11.22
C LYS A 62 4.02 -10.37 11.74
N THR A 63 4.85 -10.80 12.67
CA THR A 63 4.67 -12.10 13.32
C THR A 63 3.47 -12.04 14.26
N PRO A 64 2.54 -12.99 14.23
CA PRO A 64 1.42 -13.03 15.15
C PRO A 64 1.89 -12.97 16.60
N PHE A 65 1.19 -12.20 17.43
CA PHE A 65 1.45 -12.06 18.87
C PHE A 65 2.78 -11.40 19.26
N SER A 66 3.60 -10.94 18.32
CA SER A 66 4.78 -10.14 18.61
C SER A 66 4.51 -8.65 18.42
N LYS A 67 5.12 -7.80 19.28
CA LYS A 67 4.95 -6.35 19.14
C LYS A 67 5.77 -5.77 17.98
N ASN A 68 6.98 -6.28 17.71
CA ASN A 68 7.92 -5.66 16.78
C ASN A 68 8.72 -6.65 15.91
N GLU A 69 8.26 -7.89 15.79
CA GLU A 69 8.97 -8.88 14.97
C GLU A 69 8.30 -9.06 13.63
N TYR A 70 9.09 -9.05 12.60
CA TYR A 70 8.65 -9.27 11.22
C TYR A 70 9.36 -10.47 10.61
N LEU A 71 8.57 -11.36 10.02
CA LEU A 71 9.10 -12.33 9.08
C LEU A 71 9.45 -11.58 7.79
N LYS A 72 10.63 -11.87 7.25
CA LYS A 72 11.22 -11.21 6.10
C LYS A 72 11.44 -12.22 5.00
N PHE A 73 10.90 -11.94 3.82
CA PHE A 73 11.01 -12.89 2.72
C PHE A 73 10.97 -12.24 1.34
N LYS A 74 11.49 -12.98 0.37
CA LYS A 74 11.41 -12.66 -1.07
C LYS A 74 10.51 -13.65 -1.77
N SER A 75 9.70 -13.16 -2.69
CA SER A 75 8.88 -13.94 -3.60
C SER A 75 8.84 -13.26 -4.97
N THR A 76 8.06 -13.82 -5.89
CA THR A 76 7.85 -13.21 -7.21
C THR A 76 6.37 -13.23 -7.55
N VAL A 77 5.92 -12.24 -8.32
CA VAL A 77 4.60 -12.22 -8.96
C VAL A 77 4.78 -12.19 -10.47
N ASP A 78 3.77 -12.63 -11.21
CA ASP A 78 3.81 -12.57 -12.68
C ASP A 78 3.90 -11.08 -13.10
N ARG A 79 4.89 -10.77 -13.94
CA ARG A 79 5.09 -9.44 -14.51
C ARG A 79 3.83 -8.90 -15.19
N LYS A 80 2.97 -9.76 -15.71
CA LYS A 80 1.71 -9.37 -16.36
C LYS A 80 0.81 -8.51 -15.45
N ILE A 81 0.81 -8.76 -14.13
CA ILE A 81 0.04 -7.93 -13.20
C ILE A 81 0.63 -6.53 -13.08
N ILE A 82 1.97 -6.40 -13.11
CA ILE A 82 2.66 -5.11 -13.06
C ILE A 82 2.39 -4.32 -14.34
N ASP A 83 2.50 -4.98 -15.50
CA ASP A 83 2.21 -4.37 -16.81
C ASP A 83 0.73 -3.91 -16.89
N LYS A 84 -0.20 -4.71 -16.36
CA LYS A 84 -1.63 -4.37 -16.27
C LYS A 84 -1.86 -3.14 -15.38
N ILE A 85 -1.23 -3.09 -14.20
CA ILE A 85 -1.29 -1.93 -13.30
C ILE A 85 -0.69 -0.71 -13.99
N SER A 86 0.46 -0.84 -14.64
CA SER A 86 1.11 0.24 -15.39
C SER A 86 0.17 0.84 -16.43
N LEU A 87 -0.44 0.00 -17.25
CA LEU A 87 -1.38 0.42 -18.30
C LEU A 87 -2.60 1.14 -17.72
N ASN A 88 -3.19 0.59 -16.65
CA ASN A 88 -4.43 1.10 -16.08
C ASN A 88 -4.22 2.37 -15.23
N SER A 89 -2.99 2.61 -14.70
CA SER A 89 -2.69 3.72 -13.79
C SER A 89 -1.96 4.90 -14.44
N GLN A 90 -1.39 4.73 -15.62
CA GLN A 90 -0.53 5.74 -16.26
C GLN A 90 -1.15 7.14 -16.39
N ASN A 91 -2.46 7.23 -16.67
CA ASN A 91 -3.21 8.47 -16.84
C ASN A 91 -4.08 8.83 -15.63
N LYS A 92 -3.88 8.15 -14.49
CA LYS A 92 -4.64 8.41 -13.27
C LYS A 92 -3.85 9.28 -12.31
N SER A 93 -4.58 9.97 -11.44
CA SER A 93 -4.00 10.81 -10.38
C SER A 93 -4.34 10.22 -9.01
N GLU A 94 -3.67 10.70 -7.97
CA GLU A 94 -4.00 10.40 -6.58
C GLU A 94 -5.48 10.70 -6.28
N LYS A 95 -6.01 11.83 -6.80
CA LYS A 95 -7.41 12.22 -6.64
C LYS A 95 -8.37 11.14 -7.16
N PHE A 96 -8.06 10.53 -8.33
CA PHE A 96 -8.88 9.46 -8.88
C PHE A 96 -9.01 8.28 -7.92
N TYR A 97 -7.92 7.86 -7.29
CA TYR A 97 -7.92 6.73 -6.36
C TYR A 97 -8.49 7.07 -4.99
N ASN A 98 -8.25 8.29 -4.50
CA ASN A 98 -8.70 8.78 -3.19
C ASN A 98 -10.13 9.37 -3.20
N GLU A 99 -10.82 9.39 -4.34
CA GLU A 99 -12.17 9.94 -4.44
C GLU A 99 -13.14 9.17 -3.53
N LYS A 100 -13.73 9.89 -2.57
CA LYS A 100 -14.73 9.33 -1.65
C LYS A 100 -16.01 8.95 -2.41
N PRO A 101 -16.70 7.87 -2.03
CA PRO A 101 -18.02 7.56 -2.57
C PRO A 101 -19.00 8.69 -2.26
N LYS A 102 -19.94 8.96 -3.19
CA LYS A 102 -20.92 10.06 -3.08
C LYS A 102 -21.78 9.99 -1.80
N ASN A 103 -22.00 8.81 -1.24
CA ASN A 103 -22.69 8.61 0.03
C ASN A 103 -21.73 7.89 1.00
N PRO A 104 -20.94 8.61 1.80
CA PRO A 104 -20.13 8.00 2.82
C PRO A 104 -21.06 7.46 3.92
N ILE A 105 -21.38 6.19 3.86
CA ILE A 105 -21.78 5.49 5.09
C ILE A 105 -20.52 5.53 5.96
N VAL A 106 -20.63 6.11 7.16
CA VAL A 106 -19.56 6.05 8.16
C VAL A 106 -19.40 4.59 8.57
N GLU A 107 -18.67 3.85 7.78
CA GLU A 107 -18.29 2.49 8.14
C GLU A 107 -17.05 2.62 9.01
N ILE A 108 -17.21 2.27 10.27
CA ILE A 108 -16.07 1.91 11.12
C ILE A 108 -15.45 0.69 10.46
N SER A 109 -14.39 0.88 9.69
CA SER A 109 -13.68 -0.21 9.06
C SER A 109 -12.93 -0.98 10.15
N CYS A 110 -13.42 -2.17 10.48
CA CYS A 110 -12.72 -3.09 11.38
C CYS A 110 -11.55 -3.83 10.70
N GLY A 111 -11.28 -3.55 9.44
CA GLY A 111 -10.23 -4.20 8.65
C GLY A 111 -9.00 -3.34 8.40
N PRO A 112 -7.96 -3.95 7.84
CA PRO A 112 -6.75 -3.22 7.52
C PRO A 112 -7.01 -2.19 6.41
N ILE A 113 -6.32 -1.08 6.54
CA ILE A 113 -6.20 -0.10 5.48
C ILE A 113 -5.02 -0.50 4.61
N ILE A 114 -5.20 -0.40 3.31
CA ILE A 114 -4.15 -0.68 2.33
C ILE A 114 -3.71 0.64 1.74
N ARG A 115 -2.41 0.89 1.80
CA ARG A 115 -1.78 2.02 1.17
C ARG A 115 -0.89 1.54 0.05
N ILE A 116 -1.03 2.21 -1.10
CA ILE A 116 -0.24 1.95 -2.30
C ILE A 116 0.58 3.19 -2.62
N LYS A 117 1.84 2.99 -2.94
CA LYS A 117 2.69 4.00 -3.59
C LYS A 117 3.24 3.39 -4.87
N ILE A 118 2.97 4.02 -6.00
CA ILE A 118 3.50 3.66 -7.31
C ILE A 118 4.56 4.67 -7.67
N LYS A 119 5.76 4.20 -7.99
CA LYS A 119 6.82 4.99 -8.57
C LYS A 119 7.05 4.56 -10.01
N TYR A 120 7.06 5.53 -10.91
CA TYR A 120 7.34 5.32 -12.32
C TYR A 120 8.80 5.68 -12.65
N LYS A 121 9.37 5.10 -13.70
CA LYS A 121 10.73 5.38 -14.16
C LYS A 121 10.98 6.86 -14.52
N ASN A 122 9.94 7.60 -14.86
CA ASN A 122 9.99 9.05 -15.09
C ASN A 122 9.92 9.89 -13.79
N GLN A 123 10.11 9.29 -12.63
CA GLN A 123 10.04 9.89 -11.29
C GLN A 123 8.64 10.37 -10.85
N LYS A 124 7.59 10.15 -11.66
CA LYS A 124 6.21 10.37 -11.19
C LYS A 124 5.90 9.40 -10.06
N GLU A 125 5.25 9.89 -9.01
CA GLU A 125 4.76 9.09 -7.91
C GLU A 125 3.25 9.29 -7.73
N ILE A 126 2.55 8.24 -7.34
CA ILE A 126 1.12 8.27 -6.99
C ILE A 126 0.97 7.50 -5.68
N THR A 127 0.31 8.12 -4.69
CA THR A 127 0.03 7.49 -3.39
C THR A 127 -1.46 7.58 -3.09
N PHE A 128 -2.05 6.47 -2.64
CA PHE A 128 -3.46 6.43 -2.26
C PHE A 128 -3.74 5.32 -1.25
N ASN A 129 -4.90 5.45 -0.58
CA ASN A 129 -5.35 4.51 0.43
C ASN A 129 -6.72 3.95 0.07
N PHE A 130 -7.00 2.72 0.49
CA PHE A 130 -8.34 2.15 0.43
C PHE A 130 -8.52 1.12 1.54
N SER A 131 -9.79 0.85 1.90
CA SER A 131 -10.11 -0.21 2.84
C SER A 131 -10.30 -1.53 2.12
N ASP A 132 -9.78 -2.63 2.70
CA ASP A 132 -9.91 -3.99 2.17
C ASP A 132 -11.41 -4.44 2.08
N PHE A 133 -12.29 -3.82 2.87
CA PHE A 133 -13.73 -4.13 2.88
C PHE A 133 -14.54 -3.49 1.75
N LYS A 134 -14.05 -2.39 1.17
CA LYS A 134 -14.72 -1.70 0.07
C LYS A 134 -13.92 -1.82 -1.21
N THR A 135 -14.12 -2.95 -1.89
CA THR A 135 -13.57 -3.15 -3.24
C THR A 135 -14.25 -2.23 -4.24
N ASN A 136 -13.67 -1.08 -4.51
CA ASN A 136 -14.04 -0.30 -5.66
C ASN A 136 -13.33 -0.88 -6.90
N SER A 137 -14.01 -0.92 -8.04
CA SER A 137 -13.45 -1.41 -9.32
C SER A 137 -12.10 -0.78 -9.67
N LYS A 138 -11.88 0.48 -9.26
CA LYS A 138 -10.61 1.20 -9.48
C LYS A 138 -9.41 0.65 -8.70
N HIS A 139 -9.63 -0.12 -7.62
CA HIS A 139 -8.58 -0.72 -6.81
C HIS A 139 -8.35 -2.21 -7.11
N LYS A 140 -9.14 -2.79 -8.03
CA LYS A 140 -9.16 -4.24 -8.31
C LYS A 140 -7.77 -4.83 -8.60
N ASP A 141 -6.96 -4.16 -9.41
CA ASP A 141 -5.65 -4.68 -9.80
C ASP A 141 -4.66 -4.70 -8.62
N PHE A 142 -4.77 -3.76 -7.70
CA PHE A 142 -3.94 -3.71 -6.48
C PHE A 142 -4.36 -4.77 -5.46
N ILE A 143 -5.65 -5.06 -5.38
CA ILE A 143 -6.18 -6.16 -4.56
C ILE A 143 -5.71 -7.50 -5.12
N GLU A 144 -5.76 -7.67 -6.45
CA GLU A 144 -5.23 -8.86 -7.13
C GLU A 144 -3.74 -9.04 -6.81
N LEU A 145 -2.92 -7.98 -6.94
CA LEU A 145 -1.50 -8.01 -6.61
C LEU A 145 -1.25 -8.39 -5.14
N GLN A 146 -1.99 -7.78 -4.21
CA GLN A 146 -1.87 -8.11 -2.79
C GLN A 146 -2.24 -9.57 -2.50
N ASN A 147 -3.29 -10.09 -3.15
CA ASN A 147 -3.69 -11.48 -2.99
C ASN A 147 -2.63 -12.45 -3.54
N LEU A 148 -1.97 -12.13 -4.66
CA LEU A 148 -0.86 -12.93 -5.17
C LEU A 148 0.29 -13.01 -4.15
N ILE A 149 0.64 -11.90 -3.50
CA ILE A 149 1.68 -11.88 -2.46
C ILE A 149 1.24 -12.71 -1.24
N LYS A 150 -0.01 -12.56 -0.78
CA LYS A 150 -0.57 -13.36 0.32
C LYS A 150 -0.58 -14.85 -0.01
N ASN A 151 -0.93 -15.23 -1.24
CA ASN A 151 -0.94 -16.62 -1.69
C ASN A 151 0.47 -17.21 -1.73
N ASN A 152 1.47 -16.47 -2.20
CA ASN A 152 2.87 -16.89 -2.15
C ASN A 152 3.31 -17.21 -0.72
N TYR A 153 2.88 -16.42 0.26
CA TYR A 153 3.13 -16.69 1.66
C TYR A 153 2.42 -17.95 2.16
N ALA A 154 1.12 -18.09 1.88
CA ALA A 154 0.31 -19.25 2.29
C ALA A 154 0.83 -20.56 1.68
N GLU A 155 1.24 -20.53 0.42
CA GLU A 155 1.77 -21.69 -0.32
C GLU A 155 3.27 -21.94 -0.08
N LYS A 156 3.91 -21.16 0.82
CA LYS A 156 5.35 -21.21 1.12
C LYS A 156 6.26 -21.00 -0.11
N LYS A 157 5.79 -20.29 -1.11
CA LYS A 157 6.53 -19.91 -2.32
C LYS A 157 7.38 -18.67 -2.08
N PHE A 158 8.28 -18.73 -1.09
CA PHE A 158 9.15 -17.62 -0.72
C PHE A 158 10.49 -18.08 -0.15
N ASN A 159 11.48 -17.20 -0.20
CA ASN A 159 12.78 -17.38 0.44
C ASN A 159 12.95 -16.40 1.60
N LYS A 160 13.28 -16.89 2.79
CA LYS A 160 13.55 -16.03 3.95
C LYS A 160 14.77 -15.16 3.73
N ILE A 161 14.69 -13.90 4.15
CA ILE A 161 15.82 -12.96 4.12
C ILE A 161 16.39 -12.85 5.54
N LYS A 162 17.72 -12.96 5.70
CA LYS A 162 18.37 -12.84 7.01
C LYS A 162 18.59 -11.38 7.41
N ASN A 163 18.92 -10.50 6.46
CA ASN A 163 19.18 -9.08 6.73
C ASN A 163 18.20 -8.21 5.95
N SER A 164 17.55 -7.27 6.64
CA SER A 164 16.51 -6.42 6.06
C SER A 164 16.51 -5.00 6.64
N ALA A 165 17.64 -4.54 7.16
CA ALA A 165 17.73 -3.19 7.72
C ALA A 165 17.26 -2.11 6.72
N GLU A 166 17.52 -2.31 5.44
CA GLU A 166 17.07 -1.41 4.37
C GLU A 166 15.53 -1.45 4.22
N LEU A 167 14.93 -2.64 4.19
CA LEU A 167 13.48 -2.81 4.06
C LEU A 167 12.74 -2.23 5.29
N GLU A 168 13.28 -2.40 6.49
CA GLU A 168 12.74 -1.80 7.71
C GLU A 168 12.85 -0.27 7.69
N LYS A 169 13.97 0.26 7.19
CA LYS A 169 14.11 1.72 7.00
C LYS A 169 13.07 2.25 6.02
N LYS A 170 12.88 1.58 4.88
CA LYS A 170 11.87 1.95 3.89
C LYS A 170 10.45 1.90 4.46
N LEU A 171 10.14 0.90 5.31
CA LEU A 171 8.85 0.85 6.01
C LEU A 171 8.64 2.10 6.88
N LYS A 172 9.63 2.47 7.70
CA LYS A 172 9.55 3.67 8.55
C LYS A 172 9.41 4.97 7.74
N ASP A 173 10.12 5.06 6.61
CA ASP A 173 10.01 6.21 5.72
C ASP A 173 8.64 6.25 5.04
N PHE A 174 8.09 5.10 4.69
CA PHE A 174 6.74 4.98 4.14
C PHE A 174 5.67 5.34 5.16
N GLU A 175 5.79 4.92 6.41
CA GLU A 175 4.90 5.31 7.51
C GLU A 175 4.86 6.83 7.70
N LYS A 176 6.03 7.48 7.79
CA LYS A 176 6.10 8.94 7.95
C LYS A 176 5.43 9.69 6.80
N TYR A 177 5.76 9.31 5.58
CA TYR A 177 5.16 9.90 4.38
C TYR A 177 3.64 9.75 4.40
N SER A 178 3.18 8.70 4.94
CA SER A 178 1.81 8.26 4.97
C SER A 178 0.94 9.00 5.97
N MET A 179 1.44 9.17 7.18
CA MET A 179 0.71 9.88 8.24
C MET A 179 0.36 11.32 7.82
N ASN A 180 1.23 11.96 7.03
CA ASN A 180 1.01 13.33 6.56
C ASN A 180 0.01 13.44 5.40
N LYS A 181 -0.31 12.33 4.71
CA LYS A 181 -1.17 12.32 3.51
C LYS A 181 -2.41 11.45 3.68
N ASP A 182 -2.67 10.97 4.87
CA ASP A 182 -3.83 10.13 5.10
C ASP A 182 -5.11 10.98 4.97
N THR A 183 -5.93 10.64 3.97
CA THR A 183 -7.19 11.32 3.69
C THR A 183 -8.37 10.64 4.38
N LEU A 184 -8.12 9.56 5.13
CA LEU A 184 -9.16 8.87 5.88
C LEU A 184 -9.51 9.69 7.12
N GLU A 185 -10.78 10.03 7.24
CA GLU A 185 -11.30 10.59 8.48
C GLU A 185 -11.30 9.48 9.53
N LEU A 186 -10.45 9.63 10.54
CA LEU A 186 -10.47 8.74 11.68
C LEU A 186 -11.68 9.08 12.55
N PRO A 187 -12.37 8.09 13.12
CA PRO A 187 -13.38 8.36 14.14
C PRO A 187 -12.71 9.09 15.30
N PHE A 188 -13.44 10.02 15.92
CA PHE A 188 -12.96 10.61 17.17
C PHE A 188 -12.64 9.49 18.17
N PRO A 189 -11.52 9.58 18.91
CA PRO A 189 -11.26 8.63 19.97
C PRO A 189 -12.49 8.59 20.89
N PRO A 190 -12.91 7.42 21.37
CA PRO A 190 -14.04 7.33 22.27
C PRO A 190 -13.79 8.26 23.47
N MET A 191 -14.77 9.09 23.79
CA MET A 191 -14.67 9.90 25.00
C MET A 191 -14.37 8.97 26.18
N PRO A 192 -13.44 9.35 27.10
CA PRO A 192 -13.19 8.55 28.28
C PRO A 192 -14.54 8.27 28.95
N MET A 193 -14.86 6.99 29.13
CA MET A 193 -16.10 6.65 29.80
C MET A 193 -16.07 7.30 31.18
N PRO A 194 -17.11 8.05 31.56
CA PRO A 194 -17.17 8.59 32.90
C PRO A 194 -16.99 7.44 33.87
N ASN A 195 -16.08 7.62 34.85
CA ASN A 195 -15.80 6.61 35.85
C ASN A 195 -17.11 6.07 36.40
N LYS A 196 -17.50 4.87 35.96
CA LYS A 196 -18.62 4.17 36.54
C LYS A 196 -18.20 3.87 37.98
N ASN A 197 -18.77 4.59 38.91
CA ASN A 197 -18.63 4.23 40.32
C ASN A 197 -18.85 2.71 40.43
N PRO A 198 -17.95 1.99 41.07
CA PRO A 198 -18.13 0.55 41.21
C PRO A 198 -19.48 0.30 41.85
N ILE A 199 -20.31 -0.48 41.18
CA ILE A 199 -21.60 -0.92 41.75
C ILE A 199 -21.26 -1.65 43.03
N LYS A 200 -21.50 -1.02 44.17
CA LYS A 200 -21.39 -1.68 45.47
C LYS A 200 -22.53 -2.67 45.58
N PHE A 201 -22.23 -3.94 45.32
CA PHE A 201 -23.16 -4.99 45.71
C PHE A 201 -23.19 -5.04 47.25
N THR A 202 -24.22 -4.46 47.86
CA THR A 202 -24.54 -4.74 49.26
C THR A 202 -25.04 -6.17 49.36
N LYS A 203 -24.39 -6.94 50.21
CA LYS A 203 -24.79 -8.31 50.55
C LYS A 203 -26.08 -8.26 51.38
#